data_137b7651d13dfd906b6b2c50d9f65271
#
_entry.id   137b7651d13dfd906b6b2c50d9f65271
#
_cell.length_a   1.000
_cell.length_b   1.000
_cell.length_c   1.000
_cell.angle_alpha   90.00
_cell.angle_beta   90.00
_cell.angle_gamma   90.00
#
_symmetry.space_group_name_H-M   'P 1'
#
loop_
_entity.id
_entity.type
_entity.pdbx_description
1 polymer ?
#
loop_
_entity_poly.entity_id
_entity_poly.type
_entity_poly.pdbx_seq_one_letter_code
_entity_poly.pdbx_strand_id
1 'polypeptide(L)'
;NIRSVQEKGNAITCTPCFETIMISKDGSHVDSVPYRKETFAAQAPQSFYLKDIIAAHDAVRSTPTKYENMVDACTIIRSQGIEAHMVEGNRGNIKVTTPEDVYTFRALLQYKENEQAFGLGITNRIGNGRKPL
;
A
#
# COMPACT_ATOMS: atom_id res chain seq x y z
N ASN A 1 -7.91 9.63 0.98
CA ASN A 1 -6.59 10.26 0.73
C ASN A 1 -6.63 11.79 0.83
N ILE A 2 -7.57 12.50 0.16
CA ILE A 2 -7.62 13.98 0.13
C ILE A 2 -7.64 14.57 1.55
N ARG A 3 -8.51 14.08 2.44
CA ARG A 3 -8.59 14.54 3.83
C ARG A 3 -7.24 14.35 4.56
N SER A 4 -6.60 13.19 4.41
CA SER A 4 -5.30 12.94 5.04
C SER A 4 -4.21 13.88 4.52
N VAL A 5 -4.22 14.20 3.20
CA VAL A 5 -3.29 15.20 2.65
C VAL A 5 -3.54 16.58 3.27
N GLN A 6 -4.81 17.00 3.39
CA GLN A 6 -5.17 18.28 3.98
C GLN A 6 -4.78 18.40 5.47
N GLU A 7 -4.96 17.33 6.23
CA GLU A 7 -4.72 17.31 7.68
C GLU A 7 -3.26 16.99 8.05
N LYS A 8 -2.58 16.15 7.25
CA LYS A 8 -1.29 15.53 7.59
C LYS A 8 -0.19 15.73 6.54
N GLY A 9 -0.51 16.34 5.39
CA GLY A 9 0.43 16.63 4.32
C GLY A 9 0.58 15.54 3.26
N ASN A 10 0.27 14.28 3.58
CA ASN A 10 0.33 13.16 2.63
C ASN A 10 -0.62 12.03 3.01
N ALA A 11 -0.77 11.08 2.07
CA ALA A 11 -1.57 9.88 2.28
C ALA A 11 -1.00 8.71 1.47
N ILE A 12 -0.63 7.65 2.14
CA ILE A 12 -0.16 6.40 1.53
C ILE A 12 -1.23 5.34 1.73
N THR A 13 -1.89 4.97 0.64
CA THR A 13 -2.86 3.87 0.71
C THR A 13 -2.13 2.56 0.98
N CYS A 14 -2.59 1.78 1.94
CA CYS A 14 -2.00 0.50 2.29
C CYS A 14 -3.04 -0.46 2.85
N THR A 15 -2.72 -1.74 2.81
CA THR A 15 -3.52 -2.82 3.39
C THR A 15 -2.63 -3.74 4.23
N PRO A 16 -3.14 -4.34 5.33
CA PRO A 16 -2.36 -5.32 6.09
C PRO A 16 -1.89 -6.48 5.21
N CYS A 17 -0.65 -6.93 5.41
CA CYS A 17 -0.16 -8.13 4.77
C CYS A 17 -0.84 -9.37 5.37
N PHE A 18 -1.25 -10.29 4.50
CA PHE A 18 -1.82 -11.59 4.90
C PHE A 18 -0.76 -12.69 4.81
N GLU A 19 0.18 -12.55 3.92
CA GLU A 19 1.32 -13.45 3.74
C GLU A 19 2.35 -13.22 4.86
N THR A 20 3.15 -14.24 5.14
CA THR A 20 4.35 -14.09 5.96
C THR A 20 5.46 -13.51 5.09
N ILE A 21 5.88 -12.30 5.40
CA ILE A 21 6.99 -11.64 4.72
C ILE A 21 8.30 -12.12 5.31
N MET A 22 9.24 -12.45 4.45
CA MET A 22 10.61 -12.83 4.80
C MET A 22 11.57 -11.83 4.20
N ILE A 23 12.56 -11.41 4.98
CA ILE A 23 13.64 -10.55 4.49
C ILE A 23 14.87 -11.41 4.27
N SER A 24 15.46 -11.31 3.09
CA SER A 24 16.68 -12.02 2.70
C SER A 24 17.59 -11.07 1.94
N LYS A 25 18.87 -11.04 2.32
CA LYS A 25 19.88 -10.23 1.65
C LYS A 25 20.50 -10.94 0.44
N ASP A 26 20.52 -12.25 0.46
CA ASP A 26 21.16 -13.10 -0.54
C ASP A 26 20.16 -13.92 -1.40
N GLY A 27 18.87 -13.86 -1.07
CA GLY A 27 17.81 -14.61 -1.75
C GLY A 27 17.81 -16.12 -1.44
N SER A 28 18.65 -16.60 -0.52
CA SER A 28 18.78 -18.03 -0.18
C SER A 28 18.55 -18.32 1.31
N HIS A 29 18.85 -17.38 2.18
CA HIS A 29 18.66 -17.50 3.63
C HIS A 29 17.68 -16.46 4.14
N VAL A 30 16.91 -16.80 5.16
CA VAL A 30 16.00 -15.87 5.82
C VAL A 30 16.77 -15.11 6.90
N ASP A 31 16.95 -13.80 6.71
CA ASP A 31 17.60 -12.93 7.70
C ASP A 31 16.64 -12.55 8.82
N SER A 32 15.40 -12.24 8.48
CA SER A 32 14.37 -11.89 9.48
C SER A 32 12.95 -12.11 8.96
N VAL A 33 12.03 -12.21 9.90
CA VAL A 33 10.59 -12.29 9.63
C VAL A 33 9.91 -11.16 10.41
N PRO A 34 9.47 -10.09 9.73
CA PRO A 34 8.76 -9.00 10.39
C PRO A 34 7.47 -9.47 11.06
N TYR A 35 7.09 -8.79 12.14
CA TYR A 35 5.83 -9.10 12.82
C TYR A 35 4.64 -8.74 11.91
N ARG A 36 3.80 -9.74 11.57
CA ARG A 36 2.74 -9.59 10.59
C ARG A 36 1.79 -8.42 10.88
N LYS A 37 1.47 -8.16 12.16
CA LYS A 37 0.58 -7.05 12.54
C LYS A 37 1.16 -5.66 12.28
N GLU A 38 2.46 -5.57 12.07
CA GLU A 38 3.18 -4.33 11.76
C GLU A 38 3.55 -4.22 10.28
N THR A 39 3.13 -5.20 9.47
CA THR A 39 3.49 -5.30 8.06
C THR A 39 2.31 -4.95 7.17
N PHE A 40 2.51 -3.98 6.28
CA PHE A 40 1.51 -3.48 5.37
C PHE A 40 2.04 -3.44 3.94
N ALA A 41 1.17 -3.74 2.98
CA ALA A 41 1.46 -3.59 1.56
C ALA A 41 1.00 -2.22 1.07
N ALA A 42 1.91 -1.46 0.47
CA ALA A 42 1.58 -0.18 -0.15
C ALA A 42 0.75 -0.39 -1.41
N GLN A 43 -0.23 0.50 -1.62
CA GLN A 43 -1.13 0.50 -2.77
C GLN A 43 -1.17 1.89 -3.41
N ALA A 44 -1.77 1.98 -4.58
CA ALA A 44 -2.19 3.25 -5.16
C ALA A 44 -3.61 3.63 -4.66
N PRO A 45 -3.93 4.95 -4.56
CA PRO A 45 -3.03 6.08 -4.80
C PRO A 45 -2.12 6.39 -3.60
N GLN A 46 -1.00 7.02 -3.89
CA GLN A 46 -0.17 7.74 -2.91
C GLN A 46 -0.30 9.23 -3.21
N SER A 47 -0.71 10.03 -2.25
CA SER A 47 -1.16 11.41 -2.47
C SER A 47 -0.35 12.39 -1.63
N PHE A 48 0.00 13.53 -2.25
CA PHE A 48 0.87 14.54 -1.68
C PHE A 48 0.44 15.94 -2.12
N TYR A 49 0.86 16.97 -1.41
CA TYR A 49 0.92 18.29 -2.01
C TYR A 49 2.00 18.32 -3.10
N LEU A 50 1.67 18.90 -4.24
CA LEU A 50 2.57 18.94 -5.40
C LEU A 50 3.95 19.54 -5.07
N LYS A 51 3.96 20.63 -4.30
CA LYS A 51 5.20 21.28 -3.87
C LYS A 51 6.12 20.35 -3.07
N ASP A 52 5.53 19.51 -2.19
CA ASP A 52 6.29 18.68 -1.27
C ASP A 52 6.90 17.48 -2.01
N ILE A 53 6.14 16.85 -2.91
CA ILE A 53 6.65 15.72 -3.69
C ILE A 53 7.68 16.19 -4.74
N ILE A 54 7.54 17.37 -5.34
CA ILE A 54 8.54 17.95 -6.24
C ILE A 54 9.83 18.20 -5.47
N ALA A 55 9.76 18.85 -4.31
CA ALA A 55 10.94 19.13 -3.49
C ALA A 55 11.67 17.84 -3.08
N ALA A 56 10.93 16.79 -2.72
CA ALA A 56 11.50 15.49 -2.39
C ALA A 56 12.21 14.84 -3.60
N HIS A 57 11.61 14.91 -4.78
CA HIS A 57 12.24 14.44 -6.02
C HIS A 57 13.52 15.23 -6.38
N ASP A 58 13.50 16.54 -6.21
CA ASP A 58 14.67 17.38 -6.49
C ASP A 58 15.82 17.05 -5.54
N ALA A 59 15.51 16.86 -4.25
CA ALA A 59 16.50 16.43 -3.27
C ALA A 59 17.11 15.07 -3.63
N VAL A 60 16.29 14.06 -3.99
CA VAL A 60 16.79 12.74 -4.40
C VAL A 60 17.65 12.83 -5.65
N ARG A 61 17.26 13.60 -6.65
CA ARG A 61 18.06 13.80 -7.89
C ARG A 61 19.44 14.40 -7.62
N SER A 62 19.57 15.17 -6.56
CA SER A 62 20.82 15.82 -6.17
C SER A 62 21.77 14.87 -5.42
N THR A 63 21.32 13.67 -5.03
CA THR A 63 22.17 12.68 -4.35
C THR A 63 22.97 11.85 -5.37
N PRO A 64 24.14 11.31 -4.98
CA PRO A 64 24.93 10.43 -5.87
C PRO A 64 24.18 9.16 -6.30
N THR A 65 23.39 8.58 -5.41
CA THR A 65 22.62 7.35 -5.65
C THR A 65 21.29 7.60 -6.38
N LYS A 66 20.84 8.88 -6.43
CA LYS A 66 19.57 9.26 -7.08
C LYS A 66 18.42 8.36 -6.62
N TYR A 67 17.75 7.72 -7.58
CA TYR A 67 16.58 6.86 -7.34
C TYR A 67 16.91 5.40 -7.02
N GLU A 68 18.17 5.08 -6.79
CA GLU A 68 18.55 3.74 -6.37
C GLU A 68 17.76 3.35 -5.11
N ASN A 69 17.12 2.19 -5.14
CA ASN A 69 16.23 1.68 -4.08
C ASN A 69 14.96 2.50 -3.82
N MET A 70 14.60 3.46 -4.68
CA MET A 70 13.36 4.22 -4.61
C MET A 70 12.27 3.54 -5.43
N VAL A 71 11.48 2.68 -4.80
CA VAL A 71 10.46 1.85 -5.50
C VAL A 71 9.13 2.57 -5.70
N ASP A 72 8.85 3.60 -4.89
CA ASP A 72 7.60 4.38 -4.95
C ASP A 72 7.77 5.79 -4.33
N ALA A 73 6.71 6.59 -4.38
CA ALA A 73 6.73 7.95 -3.82
C ALA A 73 6.86 7.96 -2.29
N CYS A 74 6.38 6.93 -1.60
CA CYS A 74 6.55 6.79 -0.15
C CYS A 74 8.04 6.66 0.22
N THR A 75 8.80 5.83 -0.49
CA THR A 75 10.24 5.70 -0.25
C THR A 75 10.99 7.01 -0.51
N ILE A 76 10.56 7.77 -1.52
CA ILE A 76 11.15 9.09 -1.83
C ILE A 76 10.95 10.06 -0.68
N ILE A 77 9.73 10.26 -0.18
CA ILE A 77 9.50 11.20 0.94
C ILE A 77 10.16 10.73 2.24
N ARG A 78 10.15 9.40 2.49
CA ARG A 78 10.81 8.84 3.68
C ARG A 78 12.33 9.03 3.66
N SER A 79 12.97 8.98 2.48
CA SER A 79 14.40 9.26 2.33
C SER A 79 14.77 10.69 2.72
N GLN A 80 13.80 11.62 2.66
CA GLN A 80 13.96 13.01 3.10
C GLN A 80 13.57 13.24 4.55
N GLY A 81 13.28 12.19 5.32
CA GLY A 81 12.86 12.29 6.71
C GLY A 81 11.42 12.75 6.91
N ILE A 82 10.65 12.86 5.83
CA ILE A 82 9.24 13.25 5.89
C ILE A 82 8.40 12.08 6.42
N GLU A 83 7.54 12.34 7.39
CA GLU A 83 6.62 11.33 7.92
C GLU A 83 5.57 10.96 6.89
N ALA A 84 5.36 9.66 6.69
CA ALA A 84 4.36 9.13 5.78
C ALA A 84 3.13 8.64 6.56
N HIS A 85 1.93 9.10 6.16
CA HIS A 85 0.68 8.80 6.85
C HIS A 85 -0.13 7.77 6.09
N MET A 86 -0.45 6.67 6.78
CA MET A 86 -1.19 5.56 6.20
C MET A 86 -2.68 5.86 6.13
N VAL A 87 -3.29 5.45 5.01
CA VAL A 87 -4.74 5.44 4.80
C VAL A 87 -5.15 4.02 4.44
N GLU A 88 -6.19 3.53 5.08
CA GLU A 88 -6.69 2.18 4.85
C GLU A 88 -7.14 2.00 3.39
N GLY A 89 -6.56 0.99 2.75
CA GLY A 89 -6.92 0.52 1.42
C GLY A 89 -7.75 -0.76 1.47
N ASN A 90 -8.06 -1.29 0.30
CA ASN A 90 -8.83 -2.51 0.14
C ASN A 90 -7.97 -3.59 -0.51
N ARG A 91 -8.11 -4.84 -0.04
CA ARG A 91 -7.38 -5.98 -0.62
C ARG A 91 -7.67 -6.19 -2.12
N GLY A 92 -8.87 -5.81 -2.58
CA GLY A 92 -9.23 -5.85 -4.00
C GLY A 92 -8.65 -4.73 -4.85
N ASN A 93 -7.95 -3.76 -4.23
CA ASN A 93 -7.23 -2.71 -4.95
C ASN A 93 -5.88 -3.25 -5.43
N ILE A 94 -5.91 -4.04 -6.48
CA ILE A 94 -4.71 -4.65 -7.07
C ILE A 94 -4.12 -3.78 -8.18
N LYS A 95 -2.83 -3.90 -8.40
CA LYS A 95 -2.14 -3.33 -9.55
C LYS A 95 -2.11 -4.38 -10.67
N VAL A 96 -2.69 -4.05 -11.82
CA VAL A 96 -2.68 -4.94 -12.99
C VAL A 96 -1.40 -4.68 -13.78
N THR A 97 -0.44 -5.58 -13.69
CA THR A 97 0.89 -5.45 -14.32
C THR A 97 1.29 -6.66 -15.16
N THR A 98 0.74 -7.83 -14.86
CA THR A 98 1.04 -9.09 -15.55
C THR A 98 -0.23 -9.67 -16.19
N PRO A 99 -0.11 -10.63 -17.13
CA PRO A 99 -1.27 -11.33 -17.68
C PRO A 99 -2.12 -12.01 -16.60
N GLU A 100 -1.52 -12.57 -15.57
CA GLU A 100 -2.21 -13.23 -14.46
C GLU A 100 -3.06 -12.24 -13.66
N ASP A 101 -2.62 -10.98 -13.53
CA ASP A 101 -3.38 -9.95 -12.83
C ASP A 101 -4.72 -9.65 -13.52
N VAL A 102 -4.80 -9.81 -14.84
CA VAL A 102 -6.05 -9.64 -15.59
C VAL A 102 -7.08 -10.68 -15.17
N TYR A 103 -6.67 -11.92 -14.98
CA TYR A 103 -7.57 -12.99 -14.51
C TYR A 103 -7.99 -12.74 -13.06
N THR A 104 -7.07 -12.34 -12.21
CA THR A 104 -7.36 -11.96 -10.82
C THR A 104 -8.35 -10.81 -10.78
N PHE A 105 -8.16 -9.78 -11.60
CA PHE A 105 -9.07 -8.64 -11.68
C PHE A 105 -10.47 -9.03 -12.15
N ARG A 106 -10.58 -9.90 -13.16
CA ARG A 106 -11.86 -10.45 -13.62
C ARG A 106 -12.58 -11.23 -12.51
N ALA A 107 -11.86 -12.04 -11.76
CA ALA A 107 -12.43 -12.77 -10.63
C ALA A 107 -12.95 -11.82 -9.54
N LEU A 108 -12.24 -10.73 -9.25
CA LEU A 108 -12.67 -9.70 -8.30
C LEU A 108 -13.93 -8.96 -8.77
N LEU A 109 -14.05 -8.67 -10.08
CA LEU A 109 -15.26 -8.08 -10.66
C LEU A 109 -16.45 -9.04 -10.53
N GLN A 110 -16.28 -10.31 -10.89
CA GLN A 110 -17.31 -11.33 -10.76
C GLN A 110 -17.78 -11.49 -9.30
N TYR A 111 -16.85 -11.47 -8.36
CA TYR A 111 -17.17 -11.51 -6.94
C TYR A 111 -18.06 -10.34 -6.51
N LYS A 112 -17.71 -9.10 -6.93
CA LYS A 112 -18.51 -7.91 -6.63
C LYS A 112 -19.90 -7.94 -7.27
N GLU A 113 -19.99 -8.39 -8.51
CA GLU A 113 -21.27 -8.56 -9.20
C GLU A 113 -22.17 -9.56 -8.47
N ASN A 114 -21.61 -10.68 -8.04
CA ASN A 114 -22.32 -11.70 -7.26
C ASN A 114 -22.78 -11.14 -5.89
N GLU A 115 -21.95 -10.36 -5.21
CA GLU A 115 -22.31 -9.69 -3.96
C GLU A 115 -23.52 -8.78 -4.15
N GLN A 116 -23.53 -7.97 -5.23
CA GLN A 116 -24.64 -7.06 -5.54
C GLN A 116 -25.92 -7.80 -5.95
N ALA A 117 -25.78 -8.83 -6.80
CA ALA A 117 -26.92 -9.57 -7.33
C ALA A 117 -27.62 -10.45 -6.28
N PHE A 118 -26.86 -11.06 -5.37
CA PHE A 118 -27.39 -12.04 -4.41
C PHE A 118 -27.50 -11.50 -2.97
N GLY A 119 -27.19 -10.21 -2.74
CA GLY A 119 -27.25 -9.60 -1.41
C GLY A 119 -26.31 -10.27 -0.39
N LEU A 120 -25.27 -10.93 -0.88
CA LEU A 120 -24.26 -11.62 -0.06
C LEU A 120 -23.35 -10.60 0.62
N GLY A 121 -23.91 -9.74 1.45
CA GLY A 121 -23.18 -8.77 2.30
C GLY A 121 -22.33 -9.46 3.36
N ILE A 122 -21.47 -10.39 2.98
CA ILE A 122 -20.53 -11.11 3.87
C ILE A 122 -19.48 -10.15 4.41
N THR A 123 -19.15 -9.08 3.68
CA THR A 123 -18.15 -8.08 4.07
C THR A 123 -18.55 -7.25 5.29
N ASN A 124 -19.85 -7.03 5.53
CA ASN A 124 -20.30 -6.25 6.69
C ASN A 124 -20.36 -7.04 8.01
N ARG A 125 -20.23 -8.38 7.98
CA ARG A 125 -20.25 -9.20 9.20
C ARG A 125 -18.86 -9.51 9.77
N ILE A 126 -17.80 -9.40 8.96
CA ILE A 126 -16.43 -9.67 9.41
C ILE A 126 -15.79 -8.42 10.04
N GLY A 127 -16.25 -7.21 9.66
CA GLY A 127 -15.72 -5.94 10.17
C GLY A 127 -16.21 -5.53 11.56
N ASN A 128 -17.37 -6.02 12.00
CA ASN A 128 -17.99 -5.59 13.26
C ASN A 128 -17.77 -6.52 14.46
N GLY A 129 -16.92 -7.52 14.35
CA GLY A 129 -16.67 -8.54 15.38
C GLY A 129 -15.44 -8.36 16.25
N ARG A 130 -14.68 -7.29 16.11
CA ARG A 130 -13.52 -7.04 16.99
C ARG A 130 -13.82 -5.90 17.97
N LYS A 131 -14.40 -6.27 19.12
CA LYS A 131 -14.22 -5.44 20.33
C LYS A 131 -12.73 -5.49 20.70
N PRO A 132 -12.13 -4.36 21.08
CA PRO A 132 -10.78 -4.37 21.63
C PRO A 132 -10.78 -5.14 22.94
N LEU A 133 -9.81 -6.05 23.08
CA LEU A 133 -9.36 -6.58 24.36
C LEU A 133 -8.42 -5.56 24.98
#